data_1dc8eb17214542dffb64f0baeeb9dd2a
#
_entry.id   1dc8eb17214542dffb64f0baeeb9dd2a
#
_cell.length_a   1.000
_cell.length_b   1.000
_cell.length_c   1.000
_cell.angle_alpha   90.00
_cell.angle_beta   90.00
_cell.angle_gamma   90.00
#
_symmetry.space_group_name_H-M   'P 1'
#
loop_
_entity.id
_entity.type
_entity.pdbx_description
1 polymer ?
#
loop_
_entity_poly.entity_id
_entity_poly.type
_entity_poly.pdbx_seq_one_letter_code
_entity_poly.pdbx_strand_id
1 'polypeptide(L)'
;MQGSKAMQQHILISGASGLIGSALSTHLAGLGFAIHRLERDNAAAPFNYSSASKQVTLDHSVSLSAVVNLAGPSIADGRWTARRKQALLESRVDITTALATALATAPQPPALFLSASAVGFYGESTLPLNEEAPAGNDYLASLATRWEAATGPARRAGIATAHLRFGVVLSTKGGVLGKLMLPFSLCVGGRLGNGHQPMSWIALPDVLNLLTRIIETPDLLTAHADSEGASALNLVASEPITNAVFTKALGRALHRPTPFPLPKSLIRLLFGEMGDALLLGHSAVISTRLS
;
A
#
# COMPACT_ATOMS: atom_id res chain seq x y z
N MET A 1 -38.46 21.67 -6.26
CA MET A 1 -37.37 20.74 -6.65
C MET A 1 -36.76 20.26 -5.36
N GLN A 2 -37.14 19.07 -4.85
CA GLN A 2 -36.52 18.43 -3.70
C GLN A 2 -35.20 17.85 -4.20
N GLY A 3 -34.06 18.43 -3.79
CA GLY A 3 -32.76 17.87 -4.04
C GLY A 3 -32.69 16.48 -3.38
N SER A 4 -32.54 15.44 -4.18
CA SER A 4 -32.19 14.10 -3.72
C SER A 4 -30.96 14.25 -2.82
N LYS A 5 -31.13 14.07 -1.51
CA LYS A 5 -30.02 13.96 -0.56
C LYS A 5 -29.23 12.72 -1.00
N ALA A 6 -28.13 12.90 -1.71
CA ALA A 6 -27.25 11.79 -2.05
C ALA A 6 -26.99 11.00 -0.75
N MET A 7 -27.32 9.70 -0.74
CA MET A 7 -27.07 8.87 0.44
C MET A 7 -25.58 8.93 0.76
N GLN A 8 -25.28 9.24 2.02
CA GLN A 8 -23.90 9.29 2.48
C GLN A 8 -23.22 7.95 2.26
N GLN A 9 -22.10 7.92 1.55
CA GLN A 9 -21.37 6.70 1.29
C GLN A 9 -20.53 6.33 2.52
N HIS A 10 -20.62 5.07 2.94
CA HIS A 10 -19.90 4.53 4.09
C HIS A 10 -18.68 3.74 3.64
N ILE A 11 -17.51 4.12 4.13
CA ILE A 11 -16.22 3.51 3.77
C ILE A 11 -15.60 2.87 5.00
N LEU A 12 -15.30 1.57 4.94
CA LEU A 12 -14.55 0.86 5.98
C LEU A 12 -13.05 0.87 5.64
N ILE A 13 -12.22 1.28 6.57
CA ILE A 13 -10.76 1.31 6.40
C ILE A 13 -10.09 0.43 7.45
N SER A 14 -9.37 -0.59 7.02
CA SER A 14 -8.43 -1.31 7.88
C SER A 14 -7.05 -0.65 7.82
N GLY A 15 -6.29 -0.70 8.93
CA GLY A 15 -5.02 0.04 9.01
C GLY A 15 -5.20 1.56 9.08
N ALA A 16 -6.35 2.05 9.56
CA ALA A 16 -6.72 3.46 9.64
C ALA A 16 -5.80 4.30 10.56
N SER A 17 -4.98 3.69 11.42
CA SER A 17 -3.97 4.35 12.25
C SER A 17 -2.61 4.52 11.54
N GLY A 18 -2.39 3.86 10.39
CA GLY A 18 -1.15 3.94 9.63
C GLY A 18 -1.01 5.26 8.84
N LEU A 19 0.14 5.47 8.22
CA LEU A 19 0.46 6.69 7.45
C LEU A 19 -0.60 6.99 6.38
N ILE A 20 -0.90 6.03 5.52
CA ILE A 20 -1.88 6.19 4.44
C ILE A 20 -3.30 6.19 5.01
N GLY A 21 -3.62 5.24 5.89
CA GLY A 21 -4.98 5.06 6.41
C GLY A 21 -5.48 6.25 7.22
N SER A 22 -4.65 6.87 8.05
CA SER A 22 -5.03 8.07 8.81
C SER A 22 -5.23 9.29 7.91
N ALA A 23 -4.36 9.46 6.91
CA ALA A 23 -4.49 10.54 5.94
C ALA A 23 -5.73 10.34 5.06
N LEU A 24 -5.99 9.12 4.57
CA LEU A 24 -7.17 8.78 3.77
C LEU A 24 -8.46 8.99 4.58
N SER A 25 -8.50 8.54 5.83
CA SER A 25 -9.66 8.73 6.71
C SER A 25 -10.02 10.22 6.85
N THR A 26 -9.01 11.08 7.09
CA THR A 26 -9.21 12.52 7.20
C THR A 26 -9.64 13.15 5.87
N HIS A 27 -9.02 12.74 4.78
CA HIS A 27 -9.29 13.25 3.43
C HIS A 27 -10.73 12.93 2.99
N LEU A 28 -11.14 11.66 3.07
CA LEU A 28 -12.49 11.22 2.68
C LEU A 28 -13.57 11.81 3.61
N ALA A 29 -13.32 11.92 4.92
CA ALA A 29 -14.26 12.58 5.83
C ALA A 29 -14.46 14.05 5.46
N GLY A 30 -13.39 14.75 5.03
CA GLY A 30 -13.47 16.11 4.52
C GLY A 30 -14.29 16.27 3.23
N LEU A 31 -14.43 15.18 2.46
CA LEU A 31 -15.27 15.11 1.26
C LEU A 31 -16.72 14.66 1.55
N GLY A 32 -17.06 14.39 2.82
CA GLY A 32 -18.41 14.03 3.25
C GLY A 32 -18.71 12.52 3.33
N PHE A 33 -17.70 11.66 3.13
CA PHE A 33 -17.85 10.22 3.34
C PHE A 33 -17.98 9.88 4.83
N ALA A 34 -18.78 8.89 5.17
CA ALA A 34 -18.83 8.31 6.52
C ALA A 34 -17.72 7.25 6.66
N ILE A 35 -16.77 7.51 7.54
CA ILE A 35 -15.59 6.67 7.71
C ILE A 35 -15.74 5.75 8.91
N HIS A 36 -15.60 4.45 8.67
CA HIS A 36 -15.54 3.41 9.68
C HIS A 36 -14.13 2.83 9.75
N ARG A 37 -13.69 2.46 10.95
CA ARG A 37 -12.38 1.85 11.17
C ARG A 37 -12.55 0.40 11.54
N LEU A 38 -11.78 -0.48 10.88
CA LEU A 38 -11.65 -1.85 11.34
C LEU A 38 -10.65 -1.86 12.50
N GLU A 39 -11.13 -2.08 13.71
CA GLU A 39 -10.31 -2.15 14.90
C GLU A 39 -9.74 -3.55 15.09
N ARG A 40 -8.64 -3.67 15.79
CA ARG A 40 -8.02 -4.96 16.10
C ARG A 40 -8.24 -5.28 17.57
N ASP A 41 -8.70 -6.52 17.84
CA ASP A 41 -8.86 -7.08 19.18
C ASP A 41 -9.70 -6.21 20.12
N ASN A 42 -10.68 -5.50 19.55
CA ASN A 42 -11.68 -4.72 20.28
C ASN A 42 -13.08 -5.27 20.02
N ALA A 43 -13.49 -6.24 20.82
CA ALA A 43 -14.80 -6.91 20.64
C ALA A 43 -16.01 -5.98 20.82
N ALA A 44 -15.84 -4.79 21.42
CA ALA A 44 -16.90 -3.80 21.54
C ALA A 44 -17.04 -2.90 20.30
N ALA A 45 -16.07 -2.93 19.38
CA ALA A 45 -16.14 -2.14 18.16
C ALA A 45 -17.11 -2.78 17.14
N PRO A 46 -17.90 -1.95 16.41
CA PRO A 46 -18.84 -2.44 15.40
C PRO A 46 -18.14 -3.13 14.23
N PHE A 47 -16.90 -2.76 13.95
CA PHE A 47 -16.03 -3.39 12.94
C PHE A 47 -14.74 -3.84 13.63
N ASN A 48 -14.59 -5.14 13.84
CA ASN A 48 -13.48 -5.70 14.59
C ASN A 48 -12.81 -6.86 13.86
N TYR A 49 -11.47 -6.92 13.92
CA TYR A 49 -10.68 -8.10 13.57
C TYR A 49 -10.09 -8.72 14.83
N SER A 50 -10.48 -9.95 15.13
CA SER A 50 -9.88 -10.75 16.20
C SER A 50 -8.63 -11.47 15.70
N SER A 51 -7.46 -11.14 16.25
CA SER A 51 -6.20 -11.80 15.90
C SER A 51 -6.14 -13.24 16.40
N ALA A 52 -6.87 -13.57 17.46
CA ALA A 52 -6.92 -14.90 18.05
C ALA A 52 -7.74 -15.88 17.19
N SER A 53 -8.94 -15.48 16.74
CA SER A 53 -9.80 -16.31 15.90
C SER A 53 -9.57 -16.12 14.40
N LYS A 54 -8.80 -15.10 14.01
CA LYS A 54 -8.60 -14.66 12.62
C LYS A 54 -9.92 -14.39 11.89
N GLN A 55 -10.87 -13.78 12.59
CA GLN A 55 -12.20 -13.46 12.06
C GLN A 55 -12.46 -11.96 12.10
N VAL A 56 -13.27 -11.49 11.15
CA VAL A 56 -13.79 -10.13 11.10
C VAL A 56 -15.26 -10.13 11.45
N THR A 57 -15.64 -9.24 12.37
CA THR A 57 -17.03 -8.91 12.66
C THR A 57 -17.38 -7.61 11.94
N LEU A 58 -18.50 -7.58 11.24
CA LEU A 58 -19.05 -6.42 10.55
C LEU A 58 -20.38 -6.02 11.16
N ASP A 59 -20.60 -4.72 11.35
CA ASP A 59 -21.92 -4.18 11.68
C ASP A 59 -22.78 -4.13 10.41
N HIS A 60 -23.71 -5.08 10.30
CA HIS A 60 -24.61 -5.19 9.15
C HIS A 60 -25.73 -4.15 9.14
N SER A 61 -25.85 -3.30 10.15
CA SER A 61 -26.76 -2.14 10.11
C SER A 61 -26.23 -1.01 9.23
N VAL A 62 -24.92 -1.05 8.88
CA VAL A 62 -24.24 -0.08 8.02
C VAL A 62 -24.04 -0.70 6.63
N SER A 63 -24.65 -0.10 5.60
CA SER A 63 -24.42 -0.48 4.21
C SER A 63 -23.11 0.12 3.72
N LEU A 64 -22.05 -0.68 3.62
CA LEU A 64 -20.73 -0.25 3.17
C LEU A 64 -20.72 -0.08 1.63
N SER A 65 -20.32 1.08 1.14
CA SER A 65 -20.11 1.34 -0.29
C SER A 65 -18.77 0.78 -0.77
N ALA A 66 -17.72 0.96 0.01
CA ALA A 66 -16.39 0.47 -0.30
C ALA A 66 -15.62 0.06 0.97
N VAL A 67 -14.66 -0.84 0.80
CA VAL A 67 -13.73 -1.25 1.85
C VAL A 67 -12.30 -1.07 1.37
N VAL A 68 -11.46 -0.40 2.17
CA VAL A 68 -10.05 -0.16 1.88
C VAL A 68 -9.18 -0.88 2.91
N ASN A 69 -8.47 -1.89 2.48
CA ASN A 69 -7.58 -2.68 3.32
C ASN A 69 -6.14 -2.20 3.20
N LEU A 70 -5.67 -1.47 4.20
CA LEU A 70 -4.28 -0.96 4.31
C LEU A 70 -3.55 -1.59 5.51
N ALA A 71 -4.08 -2.67 6.07
CA ALA A 71 -3.50 -3.29 7.24
C ALA A 71 -2.18 -4.00 6.92
N GLY A 72 -1.20 -3.76 7.75
CA GLY A 72 0.10 -4.40 7.70
C GLY A 72 1.18 -3.56 8.42
N PRO A 73 2.06 -4.19 9.21
CA PRO A 73 3.18 -3.49 9.81
C PRO A 73 4.17 -3.06 8.74
N SER A 74 4.99 -2.04 9.06
CA SER A 74 6.06 -1.60 8.16
C SER A 74 7.01 -2.76 7.82
N ILE A 75 7.29 -2.93 6.54
CA ILE A 75 8.22 -3.94 6.04
C ILE A 75 9.69 -3.57 6.34
N ALA A 76 9.96 -2.28 6.53
CA ALA A 76 11.27 -1.71 6.79
C ALA A 76 11.60 -1.55 8.29
N ASP A 77 10.80 -2.14 9.19
CA ASP A 77 11.07 -2.12 10.62
C ASP A 77 11.81 -3.38 11.05
N GLY A 78 13.11 -3.22 11.29
CA GLY A 78 14.01 -4.28 11.74
C GLY A 78 14.51 -5.21 10.63
N ARG A 79 15.48 -6.05 10.98
CA ARG A 79 16.08 -7.02 10.05
C ARG A 79 15.11 -8.15 9.71
N TRP A 80 15.21 -8.67 8.50
CA TRP A 80 14.41 -9.81 8.06
C TRP A 80 15.02 -11.14 8.53
N THR A 81 14.56 -11.59 9.68
CA THR A 81 14.74 -12.98 10.14
C THR A 81 13.61 -13.85 9.58
N ALA A 82 13.75 -15.18 9.61
CA ALA A 82 12.68 -16.10 9.21
C ALA A 82 11.37 -15.81 9.99
N ARG A 83 11.48 -15.59 11.31
CA ARG A 83 10.33 -15.22 12.16
C ARG A 83 9.70 -13.89 11.73
N ARG A 84 10.50 -12.88 11.39
CA ARG A 84 9.99 -11.58 10.93
C ARG A 84 9.30 -11.70 9.59
N LYS A 85 9.89 -12.43 8.64
CA LYS A 85 9.27 -12.68 7.32
C LYS A 85 7.92 -13.39 7.46
N GLN A 86 7.84 -14.41 8.32
CA GLN A 86 6.59 -15.09 8.60
C GLN A 86 5.54 -14.15 9.21
N ALA A 87 5.90 -13.33 10.19
CA ALA A 87 5.00 -12.35 10.81
C ALA A 87 4.54 -11.28 9.80
N LEU A 88 5.40 -10.84 8.88
CA LEU A 88 5.04 -9.92 7.80
C LEU A 88 4.02 -10.53 6.83
N LEU A 89 4.14 -11.81 6.54
CA LEU A 89 3.19 -12.54 5.70
C LEU A 89 1.84 -12.72 6.42
N GLU A 90 1.85 -13.30 7.62
CA GLU A 90 0.64 -13.58 8.40
C GLU A 90 -0.16 -12.31 8.67
N SER A 91 0.51 -11.23 9.08
CA SER A 91 -0.15 -9.94 9.36
C SER A 91 -0.89 -9.32 8.16
N ARG A 92 -0.60 -9.76 6.95
CA ARG A 92 -1.25 -9.31 5.72
C ARG A 92 -2.28 -10.32 5.22
N VAL A 93 -1.85 -11.57 5.08
CA VAL A 93 -2.69 -12.63 4.52
C VAL A 93 -3.87 -12.94 5.45
N ASP A 94 -3.65 -13.06 6.76
CA ASP A 94 -4.71 -13.42 7.70
C ASP A 94 -5.83 -12.38 7.74
N ILE A 95 -5.49 -11.10 7.91
CA ILE A 95 -6.51 -10.04 7.96
C ILE A 95 -7.20 -9.84 6.61
N THR A 96 -6.47 -9.97 5.49
CA THR A 96 -7.04 -9.82 4.16
C THR A 96 -8.01 -10.96 3.85
N THR A 97 -7.64 -12.22 4.18
CA THR A 97 -8.52 -13.39 4.03
C THR A 97 -9.76 -13.25 4.90
N ALA A 98 -9.59 -12.89 6.18
CA ALA A 98 -10.70 -12.73 7.11
C ALA A 98 -11.68 -11.64 6.64
N LEU A 99 -11.14 -10.49 6.20
CA LEU A 99 -11.95 -9.39 5.70
C LEU A 99 -12.67 -9.79 4.40
N ALA A 100 -11.95 -10.35 3.42
CA ALA A 100 -12.53 -10.80 2.17
C ALA A 100 -13.64 -11.85 2.39
N THR A 101 -13.46 -12.75 3.36
CA THR A 101 -14.47 -13.76 3.72
C THR A 101 -15.71 -13.13 4.36
N ALA A 102 -15.51 -12.19 5.30
CA ALA A 102 -16.62 -11.50 5.94
C ALA A 102 -17.43 -10.66 4.94
N LEU A 103 -16.76 -9.99 3.99
CA LEU A 103 -17.42 -9.22 2.93
C LEU A 103 -18.21 -10.13 1.98
N ALA A 104 -17.64 -11.28 1.60
CA ALA A 104 -18.28 -12.25 0.71
C ALA A 104 -19.57 -12.85 1.29
N THR A 105 -19.68 -12.93 2.62
CA THR A 105 -20.82 -13.49 3.34
C THR A 105 -21.76 -12.43 3.92
N ALA A 106 -21.46 -11.15 3.72
CA ALA A 106 -22.30 -10.06 4.21
C ALA A 106 -23.66 -10.06 3.50
N PRO A 107 -24.77 -9.78 4.21
CA PRO A 107 -26.11 -9.69 3.59
C PRO A 107 -26.20 -8.62 2.50
N GLN A 108 -25.40 -7.58 2.62
CA GLN A 108 -25.24 -6.50 1.63
C GLN A 108 -23.74 -6.30 1.38
N PRO A 109 -23.14 -7.05 0.44
CA PRO A 109 -21.72 -6.88 0.13
C PRO A 109 -21.43 -5.48 -0.42
N PRO A 110 -20.27 -4.89 -0.11
CA PRO A 110 -19.88 -3.62 -0.70
C PRO A 110 -19.65 -3.79 -2.21
N ALA A 111 -19.82 -2.70 -2.96
CA ALA A 111 -19.52 -2.70 -4.39
C ALA A 111 -18.01 -2.84 -4.67
N LEU A 112 -17.17 -2.38 -3.74
CA LEU A 112 -15.74 -2.20 -3.98
C LEU A 112 -14.88 -2.69 -2.80
N PHE A 113 -13.83 -3.45 -3.12
CA PHE A 113 -12.78 -3.87 -2.17
C PHE A 113 -11.39 -3.49 -2.70
N LEU A 114 -10.78 -2.47 -2.11
CA LEU A 114 -9.43 -2.01 -2.41
C LEU A 114 -8.45 -2.63 -1.42
N SER A 115 -7.58 -3.51 -1.86
CA SER A 115 -6.60 -4.17 -0.99
C SER A 115 -5.18 -3.72 -1.33
N ALA A 116 -4.44 -3.28 -0.33
CA ALA A 116 -3.04 -2.95 -0.49
C ALA A 116 -2.23 -4.14 -0.99
N SER A 117 -1.27 -3.84 -1.84
CA SER A 117 -0.17 -4.67 -2.30
C SER A 117 1.07 -3.79 -2.45
N ALA A 118 2.11 -4.23 -3.13
CA ALA A 118 3.33 -3.44 -3.32
C ALA A 118 3.98 -3.74 -4.67
N VAL A 119 4.72 -2.78 -5.21
CA VAL A 119 5.54 -2.97 -6.43
C VAL A 119 6.62 -4.05 -6.26
N GLY A 120 6.90 -4.47 -5.04
CA GLY A 120 7.71 -5.66 -4.77
C GLY A 120 7.15 -6.97 -5.36
N PHE A 121 5.89 -6.97 -5.83
CA PHE A 121 5.30 -8.05 -6.62
C PHE A 121 6.14 -8.46 -7.81
N TYR A 122 6.79 -7.51 -8.45
CA TYR A 122 7.52 -7.74 -9.69
C TYR A 122 8.95 -8.29 -9.46
N GLY A 123 9.53 -8.12 -8.26
CA GLY A 123 10.94 -8.46 -8.02
C GLY A 123 11.90 -7.52 -8.75
N GLU A 124 13.15 -7.96 -8.95
CA GLU A 124 14.17 -7.19 -9.66
C GLU A 124 14.06 -7.33 -11.19
N SER A 125 14.25 -6.22 -11.91
CA SER A 125 14.26 -6.19 -13.38
C SER A 125 15.15 -5.07 -13.91
N THR A 126 15.77 -5.30 -15.05
CA THR A 126 16.51 -4.29 -15.81
C THR A 126 15.62 -3.50 -16.77
N LEU A 127 14.40 -3.99 -17.04
CA LEU A 127 13.40 -3.35 -17.89
C LEU A 127 12.31 -2.71 -17.05
N PRO A 128 11.67 -1.63 -17.53
CA PRO A 128 10.46 -1.09 -16.89
C PRO A 128 9.35 -2.14 -16.83
N LEU A 129 8.65 -2.19 -15.69
CA LEU A 129 7.57 -3.14 -15.41
C LEU A 129 6.25 -2.38 -15.25
N ASN A 130 5.21 -2.89 -15.88
CA ASN A 130 3.84 -2.38 -15.75
C ASN A 130 2.92 -3.44 -15.12
N GLU A 131 1.62 -3.17 -15.07
CA GLU A 131 0.63 -4.06 -14.44
C GLU A 131 0.48 -5.43 -15.14
N GLU A 132 0.94 -5.57 -16.37
CA GLU A 132 0.89 -6.83 -17.15
C GLU A 132 2.10 -7.73 -16.91
N ALA A 133 3.15 -7.18 -16.28
CA ALA A 133 4.35 -7.95 -16.00
C ALA A 133 4.07 -9.05 -14.95
N PRO A 134 4.66 -10.24 -15.11
CA PRO A 134 4.48 -11.35 -14.18
C PRO A 134 5.09 -11.05 -12.81
N ALA A 135 4.69 -11.83 -11.81
CA ALA A 135 5.31 -11.80 -10.50
C ALA A 135 6.77 -12.25 -10.58
N GLY A 136 7.62 -11.60 -9.77
CA GLY A 136 9.00 -12.03 -9.54
C GLY A 136 9.08 -13.31 -8.72
N ASN A 137 10.32 -13.72 -8.41
CA ASN A 137 10.60 -14.96 -7.70
C ASN A 137 11.29 -14.79 -6.34
N ASP A 138 11.41 -13.55 -5.86
CA ASP A 138 12.01 -13.23 -4.57
C ASP A 138 11.00 -13.26 -3.42
N TYR A 139 11.48 -12.95 -2.21
CA TYR A 139 10.64 -12.91 -1.02
C TYR A 139 9.50 -11.87 -1.12
N LEU A 140 9.79 -10.67 -1.67
CA LEU A 140 8.79 -9.62 -1.78
C LEU A 140 7.69 -9.98 -2.78
N ALA A 141 8.08 -10.57 -3.89
CA ALA A 141 7.15 -11.06 -4.90
C ALA A 141 6.27 -12.18 -4.35
N SER A 142 6.85 -13.14 -3.63
CA SER A 142 6.09 -14.20 -2.96
C SER A 142 5.12 -13.65 -1.90
N LEU A 143 5.55 -12.67 -1.11
CA LEU A 143 4.71 -11.99 -0.12
C LEU A 143 3.52 -11.29 -0.80
N ALA A 144 3.78 -10.50 -1.83
CA ALA A 144 2.75 -9.74 -2.55
C ALA A 144 1.76 -10.67 -3.26
N THR A 145 2.23 -11.73 -3.94
CA THR A 145 1.37 -12.72 -4.61
C THR A 145 0.42 -13.39 -3.63
N ARG A 146 0.91 -13.82 -2.46
CA ARG A 146 0.07 -14.45 -1.43
C ARG A 146 -0.89 -13.45 -0.80
N TRP A 147 -0.49 -12.19 -0.68
CA TRP A 147 -1.35 -11.13 -0.18
C TRP A 147 -2.49 -10.83 -1.16
N GLU A 148 -2.20 -10.70 -2.46
CA GLU A 148 -3.21 -10.51 -3.52
C GLU A 148 -4.16 -11.71 -3.61
N ALA A 149 -3.65 -12.94 -3.52
CA ALA A 149 -4.46 -14.15 -3.51
C ALA A 149 -5.45 -14.21 -2.33
N ALA A 150 -5.12 -13.60 -1.19
CA ALA A 150 -5.97 -13.57 0.00
C ALA A 150 -7.30 -12.82 -0.21
N THR A 151 -7.43 -12.01 -1.27
CA THR A 151 -8.70 -11.34 -1.66
C THR A 151 -9.69 -12.29 -2.35
N GLY A 152 -9.30 -13.53 -2.64
CA GLY A 152 -10.06 -14.51 -3.41
C GLY A 152 -11.53 -14.69 -2.97
N PRO A 153 -11.87 -14.77 -1.68
CA PRO A 153 -13.27 -14.88 -1.24
C PRO A 153 -14.14 -13.73 -1.75
N ALA A 154 -13.68 -12.47 -1.64
CA ALA A 154 -14.43 -11.30 -2.11
C ALA A 154 -14.61 -11.31 -3.64
N ARG A 155 -13.55 -11.66 -4.39
CA ARG A 155 -13.61 -11.78 -5.87
C ARG A 155 -14.64 -12.83 -6.31
N ARG A 156 -14.63 -14.03 -5.71
CA ARG A 156 -15.60 -15.09 -6.02
C ARG A 156 -17.04 -14.71 -5.68
N ALA A 157 -17.24 -13.79 -4.74
CA ALA A 157 -18.55 -13.22 -4.41
C ALA A 157 -18.97 -12.08 -5.36
N GLY A 158 -18.18 -11.75 -6.38
CA GLY A 158 -18.49 -10.72 -7.36
C GLY A 158 -18.20 -9.28 -6.89
N ILE A 159 -17.49 -9.09 -5.78
CA ILE A 159 -17.10 -7.77 -5.30
C ILE A 159 -15.96 -7.25 -6.17
N ALA A 160 -16.15 -6.08 -6.81
CA ALA A 160 -15.09 -5.45 -7.60
C ALA A 160 -13.84 -5.24 -6.72
N THR A 161 -12.73 -5.87 -7.08
CA THR A 161 -11.54 -5.91 -6.24
C THR A 161 -10.35 -5.28 -6.97
N ALA A 162 -9.58 -4.43 -6.27
CA ALA A 162 -8.32 -3.91 -6.78
C ALA A 162 -7.16 -4.24 -5.85
N HIS A 163 -6.04 -4.65 -6.45
CA HIS A 163 -4.75 -4.80 -5.80
C HIS A 163 -3.93 -3.52 -6.01
N LEU A 164 -3.78 -2.75 -4.94
CA LEU A 164 -3.08 -1.48 -4.95
C LEU A 164 -1.58 -1.72 -4.74
N ARG A 165 -0.82 -1.84 -5.82
CA ARG A 165 0.63 -2.07 -5.78
C ARG A 165 1.34 -0.76 -5.52
N PHE A 166 1.52 -0.43 -4.25
CA PHE A 166 2.18 0.80 -3.83
C PHE A 166 3.67 0.81 -4.17
N GLY A 167 4.14 1.88 -4.81
CA GLY A 167 5.53 2.29 -4.76
C GLY A 167 5.93 2.86 -3.40
N VAL A 168 7.10 3.47 -3.31
CA VAL A 168 7.56 4.15 -2.09
C VAL A 168 6.70 5.40 -1.86
N VAL A 169 5.80 5.35 -0.88
CA VAL A 169 4.95 6.50 -0.54
C VAL A 169 5.75 7.55 0.22
N LEU A 170 5.84 8.74 -0.36
CA LEU A 170 6.57 9.87 0.20
C LEU A 170 5.64 10.79 1.00
N SER A 171 6.00 11.00 2.28
CA SER A 171 5.31 11.92 3.19
C SER A 171 6.27 12.40 4.26
N THR A 172 6.22 13.69 4.59
CA THR A 172 6.97 14.27 5.71
C THR A 172 6.45 13.82 7.06
N LYS A 173 5.21 13.31 7.11
CA LYS A 173 4.56 12.82 8.34
C LYS A 173 4.99 11.41 8.76
N GLY A 174 5.80 10.72 7.94
CA GLY A 174 6.26 9.37 8.25
C GLY A 174 6.78 8.60 7.03
N GLY A 175 6.85 7.28 7.15
CA GLY A 175 7.39 6.43 6.08
C GLY A 175 8.88 6.63 5.85
N VAL A 176 9.34 6.34 4.63
CA VAL A 176 10.76 6.45 4.25
C VAL A 176 11.25 7.90 4.34
N LEU A 177 10.48 8.86 3.80
CA LEU A 177 10.86 10.27 3.82
C LEU A 177 10.97 10.79 5.25
N GLY A 178 10.02 10.47 6.14
CA GLY A 178 10.09 10.87 7.55
C GLY A 178 11.36 10.36 8.26
N LYS A 179 11.80 9.11 7.95
CA LYS A 179 13.05 8.54 8.49
C LYS A 179 14.30 9.22 7.92
N LEU A 180 14.24 9.73 6.69
CA LEU A 180 15.37 10.39 6.03
C LEU A 180 15.51 11.86 6.43
N MET A 181 14.46 12.53 6.89
CA MET A 181 14.48 13.95 7.24
C MET A 181 15.59 14.30 8.23
N LEU A 182 15.74 13.53 9.32
CA LEU A 182 16.75 13.82 10.34
C LEU A 182 18.19 13.64 9.83
N PRO A 183 18.60 12.53 9.23
CA PRO A 183 19.94 12.37 8.66
C PRO A 183 20.29 13.45 7.64
N PHE A 184 19.36 13.80 6.75
CA PHE A 184 19.59 14.84 5.74
C PHE A 184 19.70 16.23 6.36
N SER A 185 18.88 16.57 7.36
CA SER A 185 18.95 17.84 8.08
C SER A 185 20.30 18.02 8.80
N LEU A 186 20.90 16.93 9.25
CA LEU A 186 22.22 16.90 9.90
C LEU A 186 23.40 16.81 8.90
N CYS A 187 23.15 16.91 7.59
CA CYS A 187 24.16 16.79 6.52
C CYS A 187 24.88 15.43 6.47
N VAL A 188 24.34 14.38 7.11
CA VAL A 188 24.87 13.01 7.04
C VAL A 188 24.08 12.12 6.09
N GLY A 189 23.04 12.64 5.46
CA GLY A 189 22.28 11.96 4.41
C GLY A 189 23.06 11.93 3.10
N GLY A 190 22.88 10.86 2.31
CA GLY A 190 23.54 10.70 1.03
C GLY A 190 22.97 9.56 0.19
N ARG A 191 23.54 9.38 -1.00
CA ARG A 191 23.11 8.32 -1.92
C ARG A 191 23.44 6.94 -1.36
N LEU A 192 22.57 5.97 -1.68
CA LEU A 192 22.73 4.59 -1.29
C LEU A 192 23.49 3.83 -2.37
N GLY A 193 24.59 3.19 -2.02
CA GLY A 193 25.47 2.51 -2.97
C GLY A 193 25.98 3.43 -4.08
N ASN A 194 25.81 3.02 -5.34
CA ASN A 194 26.13 3.84 -6.51
C ASN A 194 25.03 4.85 -6.88
N GLY A 195 23.84 4.73 -6.30
CA GLY A 195 22.69 5.59 -6.52
C GLY A 195 21.98 5.41 -7.87
N HIS A 196 22.35 4.41 -8.68
CA HIS A 196 21.74 4.19 -10.00
C HIS A 196 20.44 3.36 -9.93
N GLN A 197 20.17 2.71 -8.78
CA GLN A 197 18.96 1.92 -8.63
C GLN A 197 17.72 2.82 -8.78
N PRO A 198 16.73 2.40 -9.61
CA PRO A 198 15.49 3.12 -9.76
C PRO A 198 14.66 3.03 -8.48
N MET A 199 13.86 4.03 -8.25
CA MET A 199 12.91 4.12 -7.16
C MET A 199 11.55 4.47 -7.75
N SER A 200 10.64 3.52 -7.68
CA SER A 200 9.23 3.73 -8.02
C SER A 200 8.54 4.34 -6.80
N TRP A 201 8.12 5.57 -6.89
CA TRP A 201 7.63 6.39 -5.77
C TRP A 201 6.29 7.03 -6.10
N ILE A 202 5.57 7.49 -5.09
CA ILE A 202 4.37 8.29 -5.22
C ILE A 202 4.25 9.25 -4.03
N ALA A 203 3.72 10.45 -4.24
CA ALA A 203 3.43 11.36 -3.14
C ALA A 203 2.14 10.95 -2.42
N LEU A 204 2.09 11.10 -1.09
CA LEU A 204 0.89 10.76 -0.33
C LEU A 204 -0.38 11.49 -0.81
N PRO A 205 -0.35 12.79 -1.18
CA PRO A 205 -1.54 13.46 -1.75
C PRO A 205 -2.06 12.79 -3.03
N ASP A 206 -1.17 12.31 -3.91
CA ASP A 206 -1.57 11.62 -5.14
C ASP A 206 -2.23 10.27 -4.83
N VAL A 207 -1.72 9.54 -3.82
CA VAL A 207 -2.38 8.33 -3.31
C VAL A 207 -3.81 8.63 -2.87
N LEU A 208 -4.01 9.70 -2.09
CA LEU A 208 -5.35 10.07 -1.60
C LEU A 208 -6.31 10.40 -2.74
N ASN A 209 -5.84 11.19 -3.71
CA ASN A 209 -6.64 11.57 -4.87
C ASN A 209 -7.00 10.36 -5.75
N LEU A 210 -6.03 9.46 -6.01
CA LEU A 210 -6.28 8.24 -6.78
C LEU A 210 -7.29 7.32 -6.09
N LEU A 211 -7.12 7.07 -4.79
CA LEU A 211 -8.07 6.24 -4.03
C LEU A 211 -9.47 6.84 -4.01
N THR A 212 -9.58 8.16 -3.84
CA THR A 212 -10.86 8.88 -3.90
C THR A 212 -11.52 8.69 -5.26
N ARG A 213 -10.77 8.91 -6.35
CA ARG A 213 -11.29 8.75 -7.72
C ARG A 213 -11.77 7.32 -7.99
N ILE A 214 -11.05 6.30 -7.50
CA ILE A 214 -11.48 4.90 -7.65
C ILE A 214 -12.76 4.63 -6.84
N ILE A 215 -12.89 5.18 -5.64
CA ILE A 215 -14.09 5.03 -4.80
C ILE A 215 -15.30 5.72 -5.45
N GLU A 216 -15.11 6.89 -6.04
CA GLU A 216 -16.18 7.65 -6.72
C GLU A 216 -16.55 7.07 -8.09
N THR A 217 -15.63 6.37 -8.75
CA THR A 217 -15.81 5.83 -10.10
C THR A 217 -15.29 4.37 -10.17
N PRO A 218 -16.00 3.41 -9.54
CA PRO A 218 -15.58 2.00 -9.50
C PRO A 218 -15.42 1.36 -10.89
N ASP A 219 -16.13 1.87 -11.91
CA ASP A 219 -16.07 1.38 -13.29
C ASP A 219 -14.65 1.47 -13.90
N LEU A 220 -13.78 2.32 -13.35
CA LEU A 220 -12.37 2.36 -13.72
C LEU A 220 -11.66 1.02 -13.54
N LEU A 221 -12.17 0.16 -12.64
CA LEU A 221 -11.58 -1.15 -12.38
C LEU A 221 -12.03 -2.21 -13.40
N THR A 222 -13.27 -2.11 -13.88
CA THR A 222 -13.83 -3.14 -14.77
C THR A 222 -13.08 -3.28 -16.10
N ALA A 223 -12.56 -2.17 -16.60
CA ALA A 223 -11.77 -2.15 -17.84
C ALA A 223 -10.43 -2.92 -17.73
N HIS A 224 -9.97 -3.22 -16.52
CA HIS A 224 -8.65 -3.79 -16.25
C HIS A 224 -8.72 -5.06 -15.37
N ALA A 225 -9.92 -5.61 -15.19
CA ALA A 225 -10.10 -6.83 -14.42
C ALA A 225 -9.47 -8.03 -15.15
N ASP A 226 -8.72 -8.84 -14.40
CA ASP A 226 -8.23 -10.14 -14.88
C ASP A 226 -9.36 -11.18 -14.98
N SER A 227 -9.03 -12.38 -15.43
CA SER A 227 -9.99 -13.49 -15.55
C SER A 227 -10.65 -13.90 -14.21
N GLU A 228 -10.09 -13.48 -13.10
CA GLU A 228 -10.61 -13.74 -11.75
C GLU A 228 -11.34 -12.54 -11.12
N GLY A 229 -11.52 -11.45 -11.88
CA GLY A 229 -12.26 -10.26 -11.44
C GLY A 229 -11.49 -9.28 -10.56
N ALA A 230 -10.15 -9.33 -10.56
CA ALA A 230 -9.32 -8.35 -9.86
C ALA A 230 -8.57 -7.44 -10.83
N SER A 231 -8.40 -6.19 -10.44
CA SER A 231 -7.59 -5.22 -11.18
C SER A 231 -6.32 -4.90 -10.40
N ALA A 232 -5.15 -5.14 -11.00
CA ALA A 232 -3.90 -4.65 -10.43
C ALA A 232 -3.68 -3.18 -10.84
N LEU A 233 -3.30 -2.33 -9.91
CA LEU A 233 -3.00 -0.91 -10.13
C LEU A 233 -1.66 -0.56 -9.51
N ASN A 234 -0.73 -0.06 -10.31
CA ASN A 234 0.55 0.45 -9.82
C ASN A 234 0.38 1.89 -9.34
N LEU A 235 0.40 2.08 -8.03
CA LEU A 235 0.33 3.40 -7.43
C LEU A 235 1.75 3.98 -7.36
N VAL A 236 2.18 4.54 -8.49
CA VAL A 236 3.51 5.12 -8.70
C VAL A 236 3.38 6.44 -9.47
N ALA A 237 4.36 7.31 -9.32
CA ALA A 237 4.51 8.48 -10.17
C ALA A 237 4.79 8.05 -11.63
N SER A 238 4.47 8.91 -12.59
CA SER A 238 4.61 8.64 -14.02
C SER A 238 6.01 8.20 -14.42
N GLU A 239 7.04 8.69 -13.72
CA GLU A 239 8.43 8.36 -13.99
C GLU A 239 9.15 7.88 -12.73
N PRO A 240 9.76 6.69 -12.76
CA PRO A 240 10.69 6.27 -11.71
C PRO A 240 11.95 7.13 -11.76
N ILE A 241 12.50 7.47 -10.61
CA ILE A 241 13.73 8.24 -10.50
C ILE A 241 14.84 7.38 -9.91
N THR A 242 16.13 7.75 -10.15
CA THR A 242 17.21 7.06 -9.46
C THR A 242 17.37 7.54 -8.02
N ASN A 243 17.94 6.70 -7.15
CA ASN A 243 18.26 7.10 -5.78
C ASN A 243 19.18 8.35 -5.73
N ALA A 244 20.09 8.50 -6.68
CA ALA A 244 20.95 9.68 -6.78
C ALA A 244 20.14 10.96 -7.06
N VAL A 245 19.15 10.89 -7.96
CA VAL A 245 18.23 12.01 -8.27
C VAL A 245 17.42 12.36 -7.04
N PHE A 246 16.81 11.36 -6.40
CA PHE A 246 16.05 11.54 -5.16
C PHE A 246 16.89 12.20 -4.07
N THR A 247 18.10 11.68 -3.81
CA THR A 247 19.03 12.20 -2.79
C THR A 247 19.35 13.67 -3.04
N LYS A 248 19.67 14.04 -4.30
CA LYS A 248 19.96 15.42 -4.68
C LYS A 248 18.73 16.33 -4.53
N ALA A 249 17.55 15.85 -4.91
CA ALA A 249 16.30 16.59 -4.76
C ALA A 249 15.97 16.86 -3.28
N LEU A 250 16.09 15.83 -2.43
CA LEU A 250 15.86 15.97 -0.98
C LEU A 250 16.87 16.91 -0.33
N GLY A 251 18.16 16.80 -0.67
CA GLY A 251 19.19 17.72 -0.19
C GLY A 251 18.90 19.16 -0.57
N ARG A 252 18.48 19.42 -1.81
CA ARG A 252 18.07 20.76 -2.28
C ARG A 252 16.85 21.28 -1.51
N ALA A 253 15.82 20.46 -1.35
CA ALA A 253 14.59 20.83 -0.63
C ALA A 253 14.86 21.21 0.84
N LEU A 254 15.84 20.56 1.46
CA LEU A 254 16.26 20.83 2.84
C LEU A 254 17.36 21.91 2.94
N HIS A 255 17.88 22.41 1.82
CA HIS A 255 19.05 23.31 1.76
C HIS A 255 20.27 22.70 2.50
N ARG A 256 20.51 21.40 2.29
CA ARG A 256 21.60 20.65 2.91
C ARG A 256 22.43 19.90 1.86
N PRO A 257 23.77 19.92 1.99
CA PRO A 257 24.64 19.11 1.14
C PRO A 257 24.46 17.61 1.46
N THR A 258 24.72 16.77 0.46
CA THR A 258 24.60 15.30 0.58
C THR A 258 25.90 14.61 0.16
N PRO A 259 27.04 14.92 0.83
CA PRO A 259 28.37 14.51 0.37
C PRO A 259 28.69 13.04 0.70
N PHE A 260 28.02 12.44 1.69
CA PHE A 260 28.40 11.14 2.24
C PHE A 260 27.56 10.01 1.65
N PRO A 261 28.07 9.23 0.65
CA PRO A 261 27.38 8.06 0.18
C PRO A 261 27.38 6.95 1.26
N LEU A 262 26.28 6.21 1.38
CA LEU A 262 26.23 5.03 2.23
C LEU A 262 26.65 3.80 1.40
N PRO A 263 27.84 3.21 1.61
CA PRO A 263 28.32 2.08 0.81
C PRO A 263 27.40 0.84 0.93
N LYS A 264 27.34 0.05 -0.14
CA LYS A 264 26.56 -1.21 -0.14
C LYS A 264 26.95 -2.16 1.00
N SER A 265 28.24 -2.25 1.30
CA SER A 265 28.75 -3.08 2.40
C SER A 265 28.18 -2.66 3.76
N LEU A 266 28.08 -1.35 4.01
CA LEU A 266 27.51 -0.82 5.24
C LEU A 266 26.00 -1.01 5.30
N ILE A 267 25.28 -0.85 4.18
CA ILE A 267 23.85 -1.14 4.08
C ILE A 267 23.58 -2.61 4.42
N ARG A 268 24.36 -3.54 3.86
CA ARG A 268 24.26 -4.98 4.17
C ARG A 268 24.58 -5.30 5.62
N LEU A 269 25.61 -4.65 6.17
CA LEU A 269 25.97 -4.83 7.57
C LEU A 269 24.85 -4.39 8.52
N LEU A 270 24.23 -3.24 8.24
CA LEU A 270 23.19 -2.65 9.11
C LEU A 270 21.83 -3.32 8.93
N PHE A 271 21.42 -3.58 7.69
CA PHE A 271 20.05 -3.97 7.34
C PHE A 271 19.92 -5.40 6.81
N GLY A 272 21.04 -6.06 6.44
CA GLY A 272 21.04 -7.42 5.89
C GLY A 272 20.21 -7.50 4.59
N GLU A 273 19.50 -8.60 4.40
CA GLU A 273 18.64 -8.86 3.23
C GLU A 273 17.61 -7.75 2.97
N MET A 274 17.03 -7.17 4.03
CA MET A 274 16.09 -6.05 3.90
C MET A 274 16.75 -4.85 3.18
N GLY A 275 18.03 -4.58 3.50
CA GLY A 275 18.80 -3.51 2.85
C GLY A 275 19.05 -3.77 1.37
N ASP A 276 19.37 -5.00 1.00
CA ASP A 276 19.52 -5.39 -0.41
C ASP A 276 18.19 -5.22 -1.16
N ALA A 277 17.10 -5.75 -0.63
CA ALA A 277 15.81 -5.75 -1.31
C ALA A 277 15.15 -4.35 -1.40
N LEU A 278 15.17 -3.57 -0.30
CA LEU A 278 14.42 -2.31 -0.24
C LEU A 278 15.25 -1.08 -0.61
N LEU A 279 16.56 -1.11 -0.38
CA LEU A 279 17.42 0.06 -0.55
C LEU A 279 18.34 -0.04 -1.78
N LEU A 280 18.69 -1.24 -2.20
CA LEU A 280 19.60 -1.51 -3.30
C LEU A 280 18.92 -2.24 -4.47
N GLY A 281 17.68 -2.71 -4.31
CA GLY A 281 16.91 -3.41 -5.32
C GLY A 281 16.75 -2.59 -6.60
N HIS A 282 16.65 -3.26 -7.74
CA HIS A 282 16.61 -2.66 -9.07
C HIS A 282 15.30 -3.02 -9.77
N SER A 283 14.28 -2.15 -9.62
CA SER A 283 12.98 -2.34 -10.27
C SER A 283 12.36 -0.98 -10.62
N ALA A 284 12.23 -0.69 -11.90
CA ALA A 284 11.54 0.47 -12.40
C ALA A 284 10.10 0.09 -12.73
N VAL A 285 9.14 0.52 -11.89
CA VAL A 285 7.72 0.24 -12.10
C VAL A 285 7.02 1.49 -12.58
N ILE A 286 6.21 1.36 -13.62
CA ILE A 286 5.36 2.41 -14.20
C ILE A 286 3.90 1.97 -14.12
N SER A 287 2.97 2.91 -14.22
CA SER A 287 1.55 2.61 -14.39
C SER A 287 1.12 2.89 -15.83
N THR A 288 0.37 1.96 -16.40
CA THR A 288 -0.30 2.12 -17.71
C THR A 288 -1.82 2.24 -17.55
N ARG A 289 -2.33 2.12 -16.32
CA ARG A 289 -3.76 2.10 -16.00
C ARG A 289 -4.26 3.36 -15.28
N LEU A 290 -3.34 4.19 -14.78
CA LEU A 290 -3.64 5.40 -14.00
C LEU A 290 -3.13 6.69 -14.66
N SER A 291 -2.79 6.65 -15.94
CA SER A 291 -2.33 7.82 -16.73
C SER A 291 -3.48 8.73 -17.17
#